data_e8b853cbdeb6e8d3d031d18bf3361a0a
#
_entry.id   e8b853cbdeb6e8d3d031d18bf3361a0a
#
_cell.length_a   1.000
_cell.length_b   1.000
_cell.length_c   1.000
_cell.angle_alpha   90.00
_cell.angle_beta   90.00
_cell.angle_gamma   90.00
#
_symmetry.space_group_name_H-M   'P 1'
#
loop_
_entity.id
_entity.type
_entity.pdbx_description
1 polymer ?
#
loop_
_entity_poly.entity_id
_entity_poly.type
_entity_poly.pdbx_seq_one_letter_code
_entity_poly.pdbx_strand_id
1 'polypeptide(L)'
;MTNIEMLENTLPIAPLKLIAMESCKPLGQKVNDYIVSFRENTINEVTESPLYRNYKANNYQVDCSCPRFGSGEAKGVLKETIRGTDLFIMTDVCNYSLTYTVNGHLNHMSPDDHYQDLKRIIAAATGKARRINVIMPFLYESRQHKRTRRESLDCALALEELDAMGVSNIITFDAHDPRVQNAIPLSGFDSFNPQYQFLKALFREVPDLKADKEHLMIISPDEGAMHRAVYFSNVLGVDMGMFYNCLLYTSPSPRDTR
;
A
#
# COMPACT_ATOMS: atom_id res chain seq x y z
N MET A 1 -24.11 6.57 -16.25
CA MET A 1 -22.65 6.62 -16.51
C MET A 1 -21.99 5.47 -15.76
N THR A 2 -21.29 4.61 -16.47
CA THR A 2 -20.46 3.59 -15.85
C THR A 2 -19.25 4.26 -15.18
N ASN A 3 -18.61 3.60 -14.19
CA ASN A 3 -17.37 4.13 -13.59
C ASN A 3 -16.28 4.41 -14.64
N ILE A 4 -16.29 3.67 -15.75
CA ILE A 4 -15.38 3.85 -16.88
C ILE A 4 -15.69 5.16 -17.61
N GLU A 5 -16.95 5.44 -17.94
CA GLU A 5 -17.37 6.70 -18.58
C GLU A 5 -17.07 7.93 -17.71
N MET A 6 -17.15 7.79 -16.37
CA MET A 6 -16.74 8.88 -15.46
C MET A 6 -15.24 9.12 -15.50
N LEU A 7 -14.41 8.07 -15.56
CA LEU A 7 -12.95 8.18 -15.66
C LEU A 7 -12.51 8.77 -17.01
N GLU A 8 -13.19 8.40 -18.12
CA GLU A 8 -12.91 8.93 -19.46
C GLU A 8 -13.16 10.45 -19.57
N ASN A 9 -14.12 10.96 -18.79
CA ASN A 9 -14.46 12.38 -18.79
C ASN A 9 -13.75 13.20 -17.69
N THR A 10 -12.90 12.56 -16.87
CA THR A 10 -12.18 13.27 -15.80
C THR A 10 -10.83 13.76 -16.31
N LEU A 11 -10.61 15.07 -16.19
CA LEU A 11 -9.32 15.67 -16.53
C LEU A 11 -8.21 15.21 -15.56
N PRO A 12 -7.04 14.80 -16.06
CA PRO A 12 -5.93 14.46 -15.20
C PRO A 12 -5.43 15.71 -14.45
N ILE A 13 -5.09 15.55 -13.17
CA ILE A 13 -4.53 16.64 -12.34
C ILE A 13 -3.17 17.08 -12.87
N ALA A 14 -2.36 16.12 -13.30
CA ALA A 14 -1.02 16.29 -13.85
C ALA A 14 -0.58 14.98 -14.55
N PRO A 15 0.51 14.99 -15.34
CA PRO A 15 1.10 13.78 -15.88
C PRO A 15 1.45 12.78 -14.76
N LEU A 16 0.99 11.54 -14.89
CA LEU A 16 1.23 10.48 -13.93
C LEU A 16 2.70 10.03 -13.95
N LYS A 17 3.29 9.86 -12.79
CA LYS A 17 4.57 9.15 -12.60
C LYS A 17 4.48 8.23 -11.40
N LEU A 18 5.15 7.08 -11.52
CA LEU A 18 5.18 6.02 -10.50
C LEU A 18 6.63 5.75 -10.09
N ILE A 19 6.91 5.79 -8.82
CA ILE A 19 8.15 5.28 -8.24
C ILE A 19 7.81 3.98 -7.50
N ALA A 20 8.36 2.87 -7.96
CA ALA A 20 8.40 1.64 -7.19
C ALA A 20 9.76 1.54 -6.48
N MET A 21 9.75 1.69 -5.16
CA MET A 21 10.96 1.50 -4.38
C MET A 21 11.47 0.06 -4.48
N GLU A 22 12.72 -0.19 -4.12
CA GLU A 22 13.36 -1.50 -4.28
C GLU A 22 12.51 -2.64 -3.68
N SER A 23 11.85 -2.39 -2.54
CA SER A 23 10.97 -3.34 -1.87
C SER A 23 9.70 -3.69 -2.65
N CYS A 24 9.29 -2.85 -3.61
CA CYS A 24 8.05 -2.97 -4.39
C CYS A 24 8.26 -3.15 -5.89
N LYS A 25 9.47 -3.27 -6.39
CA LYS A 25 9.76 -3.29 -7.85
C LYS A 25 8.89 -4.28 -8.64
N PRO A 26 8.75 -5.55 -8.23
CA PRO A 26 7.94 -6.51 -8.99
C PRO A 26 6.45 -6.12 -9.04
N LEU A 27 5.91 -5.57 -7.95
CA LEU A 27 4.54 -5.08 -7.90
C LEU A 27 4.39 -3.81 -8.75
N GLY A 28 5.35 -2.88 -8.63
CA GLY A 28 5.36 -1.65 -9.42
C GLY A 28 5.40 -1.90 -10.92
N GLN A 29 6.14 -2.92 -11.37
CA GLN A 29 6.13 -3.30 -12.78
C GLN A 29 4.73 -3.78 -13.23
N LYS A 30 4.09 -4.64 -12.47
CA LYS A 30 2.71 -5.10 -12.76
C LYS A 30 1.71 -3.95 -12.80
N VAL A 31 1.84 -3.00 -11.87
CA VAL A 31 0.98 -1.80 -11.83
C VAL A 31 1.23 -0.93 -13.06
N ASN A 32 2.48 -0.71 -13.43
CA ASN A 32 2.83 0.03 -14.65
C ASN A 32 2.20 -0.61 -15.89
N ASP A 33 2.39 -1.91 -16.08
CA ASP A 33 1.89 -2.64 -17.25
C ASP A 33 0.35 -2.61 -17.31
N TYR A 34 -0.31 -2.71 -16.16
CA TYR A 34 -1.76 -2.56 -16.07
C TYR A 34 -2.22 -1.15 -16.45
N ILE A 35 -1.57 -0.11 -15.97
CA ILE A 35 -1.90 1.29 -16.31
C ILE A 35 -1.70 1.54 -17.80
N VAL A 36 -0.60 1.05 -18.38
CA VAL A 36 -0.34 1.17 -19.82
C VAL A 36 -1.48 0.53 -20.61
N SER A 37 -1.77 -0.74 -20.35
CA SER A 37 -2.84 -1.48 -21.02
C SER A 37 -4.22 -0.83 -20.81
N PHE A 38 -4.53 -0.40 -19.60
CA PHE A 38 -5.80 0.26 -19.29
C PHE A 38 -5.97 1.54 -20.08
N ARG A 39 -4.95 2.40 -20.12
CA ARG A 39 -5.01 3.69 -20.84
C ARG A 39 -4.99 3.53 -22.36
N GLU A 40 -4.34 2.50 -22.89
CA GLU A 40 -4.41 2.18 -24.32
C GLU A 40 -5.82 1.77 -24.75
N ASN A 41 -6.52 1.00 -23.93
CA ASN A 41 -7.82 0.43 -24.25
C ASN A 41 -9.01 1.37 -23.96
N THR A 42 -8.86 2.28 -22.99
CA THR A 42 -9.98 3.09 -22.48
C THR A 42 -10.19 4.38 -23.25
N ILE A 43 -9.14 4.97 -23.85
CA ILE A 43 -9.24 6.25 -24.57
C ILE A 43 -8.81 6.04 -26.02
N ASN A 44 -9.79 5.84 -26.90
CA ASN A 44 -9.55 5.73 -28.35
C ASN A 44 -9.26 7.09 -29.01
N GLU A 45 -9.74 8.19 -28.42
CA GLU A 45 -9.53 9.55 -28.93
C GLU A 45 -8.73 10.37 -27.94
N VAL A 46 -7.42 10.43 -28.12
CA VAL A 46 -6.59 11.40 -27.41
C VAL A 46 -6.91 12.77 -27.95
N THR A 47 -7.57 13.58 -27.16
CA THR A 47 -7.76 14.98 -27.51
C THR A 47 -6.38 15.68 -27.59
N GLU A 48 -6.21 16.58 -28.52
CA GLU A 48 -4.99 17.39 -28.73
C GLU A 48 -4.70 18.35 -27.55
N SER A 49 -5.50 18.28 -26.49
CA SER A 49 -5.37 19.12 -25.30
C SER A 49 -4.02 18.89 -24.60
N PRO A 50 -3.30 19.98 -24.24
CA PRO A 50 -2.07 19.89 -23.47
C PRO A 50 -2.22 19.15 -22.12
N LEU A 51 -3.44 19.07 -21.57
CA LEU A 51 -3.76 18.35 -20.33
C LEU A 51 -3.56 16.84 -20.46
N TYR A 52 -3.72 16.29 -21.67
CA TYR A 52 -3.49 14.86 -21.94
C TYR A 52 -2.08 14.57 -22.43
N ARG A 53 -1.18 15.54 -22.37
CA ARG A 53 0.22 15.34 -22.76
C ARG A 53 0.83 14.22 -21.90
N ASN A 54 1.38 13.20 -22.57
CA ASN A 54 1.92 11.98 -21.93
C ASN A 54 0.86 11.13 -21.20
N TYR A 55 -0.43 11.31 -21.47
CA TYR A 55 -1.46 10.46 -20.88
C TYR A 55 -1.31 9.00 -21.31
N LYS A 56 -1.05 8.76 -22.61
CA LYS A 56 -0.64 7.46 -23.15
C LYS A 56 0.88 7.43 -23.22
N ALA A 57 1.50 6.77 -22.27
CA ALA A 57 2.94 6.53 -22.22
C ALA A 57 3.20 5.03 -22.14
N ASN A 58 4.30 4.59 -22.73
CA ASN A 58 4.70 3.18 -22.67
C ASN A 58 5.28 2.79 -21.30
N ASN A 59 5.63 3.80 -20.49
CA ASN A 59 6.16 3.60 -19.15
C ASN A 59 5.90 4.83 -18.29
N TYR A 60 5.38 4.62 -17.09
CA TYR A 60 5.14 5.66 -16.09
C TYR A 60 6.17 5.63 -14.96
N GLN A 61 7.03 4.61 -14.91
CA GLN A 61 7.98 4.44 -13.83
C GLN A 61 9.11 5.47 -13.90
N VAL A 62 9.56 5.88 -12.72
CA VAL A 62 10.75 6.70 -12.49
C VAL A 62 11.68 5.91 -11.58
N ASP A 63 12.90 5.72 -12.01
CA ASP A 63 13.91 5.04 -11.22
C ASP A 63 14.36 5.90 -10.03
N CYS A 64 14.46 5.25 -8.89
CA CYS A 64 15.05 5.82 -7.69
C CYS A 64 16.05 4.86 -7.04
N SER A 65 16.83 5.36 -6.12
CA SER A 65 17.72 4.54 -5.28
C SER A 65 17.98 5.20 -3.94
N CYS A 66 18.28 4.38 -2.93
CA CYS A 66 18.72 4.82 -1.60
C CYS A 66 20.09 4.19 -1.28
N PRO A 67 21.19 4.65 -1.93
CA PRO A 67 22.50 4.09 -1.66
C PRO A 67 22.93 4.33 -0.21
N ARG A 68 23.45 3.28 0.43
CA ARG A 68 23.96 3.31 1.79
C ARG A 68 25.41 3.77 1.83
N PHE A 69 25.75 4.57 2.84
CA PHE A 69 27.12 4.83 3.23
C PHE A 69 27.67 3.72 4.12
N GLY A 70 28.97 3.68 4.33
CA GLY A 70 29.58 2.67 5.20
C GLY A 70 29.08 2.67 6.64
N SER A 71 28.57 3.80 7.12
CA SER A 71 27.90 3.95 8.43
C SER A 71 26.48 3.37 8.50
N GLY A 72 25.90 2.98 7.35
CA GLY A 72 24.49 2.53 7.26
C GLY A 72 23.49 3.64 6.92
N GLU A 73 23.89 4.92 7.00
CA GLU A 73 23.09 6.04 6.53
C GLU A 73 22.86 5.95 5.01
N ALA A 74 21.79 6.59 4.52
CA ALA A 74 21.52 6.60 3.09
C ALA A 74 21.07 7.97 2.59
N LYS A 75 21.05 8.14 1.28
CA LYS A 75 20.45 9.31 0.61
C LYS A 75 19.41 8.86 -0.42
N GLY A 76 18.34 9.62 -0.58
CA GLY A 76 17.38 9.42 -1.66
C GLY A 76 17.87 10.04 -2.97
N VAL A 77 17.79 9.29 -4.06
CA VAL A 77 18.22 9.74 -5.39
C VAL A 77 17.10 9.43 -6.39
N LEU A 78 16.66 10.45 -7.13
CA LEU A 78 15.77 10.31 -8.29
C LEU A 78 16.62 10.37 -9.55
N LYS A 79 16.44 9.42 -10.47
CA LYS A 79 17.25 9.34 -11.69
C LYS A 79 16.65 10.09 -12.88
N GLU A 80 15.37 10.49 -12.76
CA GLU A 80 14.66 11.23 -13.79
C GLU A 80 13.92 12.43 -13.20
N THR A 81 13.48 13.34 -14.08
CA THR A 81 12.67 14.49 -13.67
C THR A 81 11.24 14.07 -13.33
N ILE A 82 10.75 14.61 -12.23
CA ILE A 82 9.36 14.45 -11.76
C ILE A 82 8.63 15.78 -11.67
N ARG A 83 9.22 16.83 -12.28
CA ARG A 83 8.71 18.19 -12.16
C ARG A 83 7.29 18.32 -12.73
N GLY A 84 6.38 18.84 -11.92
CA GLY A 84 5.00 19.10 -12.30
C GLY A 84 4.14 17.85 -12.49
N THR A 85 4.58 16.68 -11.98
CA THR A 85 3.85 15.42 -12.11
C THR A 85 2.94 15.13 -10.91
N ASP A 86 1.92 14.30 -11.13
CA ASP A 86 1.19 13.60 -10.08
C ASP A 86 1.98 12.32 -9.77
N LEU A 87 2.71 12.35 -8.67
CA LEU A 87 3.68 11.33 -8.32
C LEU A 87 3.10 10.35 -7.32
N PHE A 88 3.20 9.04 -7.62
CA PHE A 88 2.87 7.95 -6.72
C PHE A 88 4.15 7.21 -6.34
N ILE A 89 4.39 7.04 -5.04
CA ILE A 89 5.56 6.34 -4.48
C ILE A 89 5.07 5.09 -3.77
N MET A 90 5.52 3.92 -4.24
CA MET A 90 5.15 2.62 -3.68
C MET A 90 6.30 2.06 -2.84
N THR A 91 6.00 1.59 -1.65
CA THR A 91 6.96 0.89 -0.77
C THR A 91 6.28 -0.26 -0.03
N ASP A 92 6.94 -1.41 0.05
CA ASP A 92 6.58 -2.52 0.93
C ASP A 92 7.50 -2.50 2.15
N VAL A 93 6.97 -2.05 3.28
CA VAL A 93 7.71 -1.95 4.53
C VAL A 93 7.99 -3.32 5.18
N CYS A 94 7.28 -4.36 4.75
CA CYS A 94 7.42 -5.72 5.29
C CYS A 94 8.37 -6.61 4.49
N ASN A 95 9.08 -6.07 3.50
CA ASN A 95 10.00 -6.85 2.66
C ASN A 95 11.34 -7.07 3.36
N TYR A 96 11.51 -8.23 3.99
CA TYR A 96 12.76 -8.64 4.66
C TYR A 96 13.79 -9.27 3.73
N SER A 97 13.51 -9.40 2.44
CA SER A 97 14.46 -10.01 1.50
C SER A 97 15.61 -9.08 1.12
N LEU A 98 15.42 -7.77 1.26
CA LEU A 98 16.44 -6.78 0.94
C LEU A 98 17.47 -6.68 2.05
N THR A 99 18.73 -6.55 1.64
CA THR A 99 19.87 -6.47 2.55
C THR A 99 20.78 -5.31 2.19
N TYR A 100 21.55 -4.83 3.18
CA TYR A 100 22.61 -3.88 3.00
C TYR A 100 23.78 -4.20 3.94
N THR A 101 24.98 -3.72 3.60
CA THR A 101 26.18 -3.99 4.39
C THR A 101 26.61 -2.76 5.17
N VAL A 102 26.86 -2.92 6.47
CA VAL A 102 27.45 -1.90 7.36
C VAL A 102 28.68 -2.49 8.01
N ASN A 103 29.81 -1.83 7.84
CA ASN A 103 31.09 -2.27 8.43
C ASN A 103 31.42 -3.74 8.16
N GLY A 104 31.08 -4.25 6.96
CA GLY A 104 31.29 -5.65 6.56
C GLY A 104 30.24 -6.64 7.04
N HIS A 105 29.23 -6.22 7.82
CA HIS A 105 28.14 -7.06 8.29
C HIS A 105 26.91 -6.90 7.40
N LEU A 106 26.32 -8.03 7.00
CA LEU A 106 25.06 -8.05 6.25
C LEU A 106 23.88 -7.85 7.18
N ASN A 107 23.04 -6.87 6.85
CA ASN A 107 21.83 -6.55 7.60
C ASN A 107 20.61 -6.68 6.68
N HIS A 108 19.52 -7.28 7.17
CA HIS A 108 18.24 -7.24 6.50
C HIS A 108 17.55 -5.92 6.78
N MET A 109 16.89 -5.36 5.76
CA MET A 109 16.12 -4.13 5.94
C MET A 109 14.90 -4.39 6.83
N SER A 110 14.79 -3.59 7.88
CA SER A 110 13.63 -3.55 8.77
C SER A 110 12.49 -2.70 8.17
N PRO A 111 11.27 -2.75 8.73
CA PRO A 111 10.22 -1.81 8.39
C PRO A 111 10.66 -0.34 8.54
N ASP A 112 11.46 -0.04 9.56
CA ASP A 112 12.00 1.31 9.81
C ASP A 112 12.96 1.74 8.70
N ASP A 113 13.81 0.82 8.22
CA ASP A 113 14.70 1.09 7.09
C ASP A 113 13.92 1.47 5.83
N HIS A 114 12.88 0.70 5.52
CA HIS A 114 12.00 0.96 4.37
C HIS A 114 11.25 2.29 4.52
N TYR A 115 10.71 2.56 5.70
CA TYR A 115 9.99 3.78 5.98
C TYR A 115 10.93 5.00 5.93
N GLN A 116 12.14 4.88 6.46
CA GLN A 116 13.14 5.95 6.37
C GLN A 116 13.59 6.18 4.92
N ASP A 117 13.73 5.15 4.10
CA ASP A 117 14.05 5.29 2.68
C ASP A 117 12.89 5.95 1.91
N LEU A 118 11.64 5.63 2.25
CA LEU A 118 10.47 6.34 1.72
C LEU A 118 10.57 7.85 2.00
N LYS A 119 10.84 8.25 3.24
CA LYS A 119 11.01 9.66 3.60
C LYS A 119 12.13 10.34 2.81
N ARG A 120 13.24 9.65 2.54
CA ARG A 120 14.35 10.18 1.71
C ARG A 120 13.90 10.45 0.27
N ILE A 121 13.11 9.56 -0.32
CA ILE A 121 12.58 9.74 -1.68
C ILE A 121 11.54 10.86 -1.72
N ILE A 122 10.64 10.95 -0.73
CA ILE A 122 9.69 12.06 -0.60
C ILE A 122 10.46 13.38 -0.50
N ALA A 123 11.49 13.48 0.35
CA ALA A 123 12.30 14.70 0.50
C ALA A 123 13.01 15.07 -0.81
N ALA A 124 13.46 14.09 -1.60
CA ALA A 124 14.04 14.35 -2.92
C ALA A 124 13.00 14.85 -3.95
N ALA A 125 11.72 14.51 -3.78
CA ALA A 125 10.61 14.86 -4.65
C ALA A 125 9.92 16.18 -4.27
N THR A 126 9.91 16.53 -2.99
CA THR A 126 9.21 17.71 -2.44
C THR A 126 9.63 19.00 -3.14
N GLY A 127 8.65 19.85 -3.46
CA GLY A 127 8.84 21.10 -4.19
C GLY A 127 9.09 20.94 -5.70
N LYS A 128 9.03 19.72 -6.23
CA LYS A 128 9.21 19.44 -7.67
C LYS A 128 7.97 18.78 -8.27
N ALA A 129 7.46 17.72 -7.68
CA ALA A 129 6.18 17.14 -8.06
C ALA A 129 5.02 18.11 -7.76
N ARG A 130 3.96 18.04 -8.55
CA ARG A 130 2.74 18.80 -8.29
C ARG A 130 1.97 18.24 -7.10
N ARG A 131 1.93 16.91 -6.98
CA ARG A 131 1.31 16.16 -5.89
C ARG A 131 2.15 14.93 -5.60
N ILE A 132 2.22 14.55 -4.35
CA ILE A 132 2.89 13.32 -3.90
C ILE A 132 1.86 12.44 -3.21
N ASN A 133 1.71 11.21 -3.68
CA ASN A 133 0.88 10.19 -3.09
C ASN A 133 1.77 9.00 -2.69
N VAL A 134 1.48 8.39 -1.55
CA VAL A 134 2.22 7.23 -1.05
C VAL A 134 1.32 6.00 -1.08
N ILE A 135 1.83 4.90 -1.59
CA ILE A 135 1.16 3.59 -1.58
C ILE A 135 2.00 2.65 -0.72
N MET A 136 1.44 2.25 0.41
CA MET A 136 1.99 1.22 1.29
C MET A 136 1.01 0.04 1.32
N PRO A 137 1.25 -1.06 0.59
CA PRO A 137 0.35 -2.22 0.61
C PRO A 137 0.07 -2.74 2.02
N PHE A 138 1.08 -2.69 2.90
CA PHE A 138 0.93 -2.82 4.34
C PHE A 138 1.27 -1.48 5.00
N LEU A 139 0.34 -0.93 5.78
CA LEU A 139 0.57 0.35 6.43
C LEU A 139 1.61 0.21 7.55
N TYR A 140 2.65 1.04 7.49
CA TYR A 140 3.68 1.10 8.52
C TYR A 140 3.09 1.39 9.90
N GLU A 141 3.51 0.64 10.92
CA GLU A 141 3.03 0.71 12.31
C GLU A 141 1.50 0.57 12.49
N SER A 142 0.81 -0.04 11.53
CA SER A 142 -0.65 -0.20 11.52
C SER A 142 -1.22 -0.85 12.79
N ARG A 143 -0.43 -1.69 13.48
CA ARG A 143 -0.84 -2.35 14.71
C ARG A 143 -0.78 -1.44 15.93
N GLN A 144 0.03 -0.38 15.88
CA GLN A 144 0.16 0.63 16.93
C GLN A 144 -0.78 1.83 16.66
N HIS A 145 -2.06 1.52 16.50
CA HIS A 145 -3.13 2.47 16.14
C HIS A 145 -3.86 3.09 17.35
N LYS A 146 -3.61 2.59 18.57
CA LYS A 146 -4.22 3.09 19.82
C LYS A 146 -3.26 2.95 20.97
N ARG A 147 -3.42 3.82 21.97
CA ARG A 147 -2.75 3.71 23.28
C ARG A 147 -3.66 3.04 24.28
N THR A 148 -3.13 2.11 25.05
CA THR A 148 -3.83 1.50 26.19
C THR A 148 -3.17 1.85 27.51
N ARG A 149 -1.89 2.18 27.47
CA ARG A 149 -1.08 2.55 28.66
C ARG A 149 -0.06 3.65 28.28
N ARG A 150 1.15 3.57 28.85
CA ARG A 150 2.29 4.47 28.57
C ARG A 150 3.04 3.97 27.34
N GLU A 151 2.43 4.10 26.17
CA GLU A 151 2.90 3.60 24.88
C GLU A 151 3.06 4.76 23.92
N SER A 152 3.92 4.61 22.93
CA SER A 152 3.93 5.49 21.74
C SER A 152 2.68 5.25 20.88
N LEU A 153 2.41 6.15 19.96
CA LEU A 153 1.32 6.02 18.96
C LEU A 153 1.93 6.13 17.57
N ASP A 154 2.74 5.11 17.23
CA ASP A 154 3.65 5.19 16.10
C ASP A 154 2.94 5.27 14.75
N CYS A 155 1.78 4.63 14.61
CA CYS A 155 0.99 4.77 13.39
C CYS A 155 0.56 6.21 13.13
N ALA A 156 0.07 6.92 14.16
CA ALA A 156 -0.34 8.32 14.01
C ALA A 156 0.87 9.23 13.73
N LEU A 157 1.96 9.03 14.46
CA LEU A 157 3.20 9.79 14.25
C LEU A 157 3.73 9.62 12.82
N ALA A 158 3.72 8.39 12.30
CA ALA A 158 4.17 8.12 10.94
C ALA A 158 3.27 8.81 9.88
N LEU A 159 1.95 8.81 10.08
CA LEU A 159 1.03 9.51 9.19
C LEU A 159 1.24 11.03 9.25
N GLU A 160 1.38 11.60 10.45
CA GLU A 160 1.66 13.03 10.65
C GLU A 160 3.01 13.45 10.02
N GLU A 161 4.05 12.61 10.12
CA GLU A 161 5.33 12.87 9.46
C GLU A 161 5.19 12.95 7.93
N LEU A 162 4.45 12.03 7.32
CA LEU A 162 4.22 12.02 5.86
C LEU A 162 3.40 13.25 5.43
N ASP A 163 2.37 13.60 6.19
CA ASP A 163 1.56 14.80 5.98
C ASP A 163 2.42 16.07 6.05
N ALA A 164 3.23 16.22 7.10
CA ALA A 164 4.16 17.33 7.26
C ALA A 164 5.21 17.43 6.15
N MET A 165 5.56 16.31 5.52
CA MET A 165 6.45 16.27 4.33
C MET A 165 5.75 16.64 3.02
N GLY A 166 4.43 16.91 3.05
CA GLY A 166 3.64 17.33 1.89
C GLY A 166 3.07 16.17 1.07
N VAL A 167 2.89 14.99 1.68
CA VAL A 167 2.15 13.89 1.08
C VAL A 167 0.67 14.24 1.08
N SER A 168 0.05 14.23 -0.08
CA SER A 168 -1.36 14.63 -0.25
C SER A 168 -2.33 13.47 -0.02
N ASN A 169 -1.90 12.24 -0.28
CA ASN A 169 -2.73 11.07 -0.08
C ASN A 169 -1.89 9.84 0.28
N ILE A 170 -2.39 9.04 1.23
CA ILE A 170 -1.79 7.78 1.65
C ILE A 170 -2.77 6.67 1.32
N ILE A 171 -2.31 5.68 0.55
CA ILE A 171 -3.10 4.55 0.06
C ILE A 171 -2.54 3.27 0.68
N THR A 172 -3.43 2.47 1.26
CA THR A 172 -3.07 1.17 1.85
C THR A 172 -4.15 0.13 1.60
N PHE A 173 -3.87 -1.13 1.92
CA PHE A 173 -4.87 -2.20 1.89
C PHE A 173 -5.14 -2.68 3.31
N ASP A 174 -6.43 -2.77 3.65
CA ASP A 174 -6.94 -3.39 4.87
C ASP A 174 -6.20 -2.91 6.13
N ALA A 175 -6.19 -1.59 6.34
CA ALA A 175 -5.61 -0.99 7.55
C ALA A 175 -6.17 -1.68 8.80
N HIS A 176 -5.30 -2.00 9.77
CA HIS A 176 -5.68 -2.73 10.98
C HIS A 176 -6.84 -2.06 11.74
N ASP A 177 -6.85 -0.72 11.75
CA ASP A 177 -7.98 0.10 12.18
C ASP A 177 -8.07 1.32 11.25
N PRO A 178 -9.14 1.46 10.46
CA PRO A 178 -9.29 2.58 9.52
C PRO A 178 -9.39 3.96 10.20
N ARG A 179 -9.64 4.01 11.51
CA ARG A 179 -9.69 5.28 12.28
C ARG A 179 -8.33 5.96 12.41
N VAL A 180 -7.23 5.31 12.02
CA VAL A 180 -5.89 5.95 11.95
C VAL A 180 -5.89 7.19 11.04
N GLN A 181 -6.78 7.26 10.06
CA GLN A 181 -6.99 8.45 9.22
C GLN A 181 -7.28 9.73 10.03
N ASN A 182 -7.79 9.61 11.25
CA ASN A 182 -8.08 10.76 12.12
C ASN A 182 -6.80 11.50 12.55
N ALA A 183 -5.61 10.92 12.38
CA ALA A 183 -4.34 11.59 12.65
C ALA A 183 -4.02 12.67 11.60
N ILE A 184 -4.58 12.55 10.39
CA ILE A 184 -4.32 13.46 9.27
C ILE A 184 -5.63 13.95 8.64
N PRO A 185 -6.45 14.72 9.37
CA PRO A 185 -7.84 15.04 8.98
C PRO A 185 -7.95 15.94 7.72
N LEU A 186 -6.85 16.55 7.28
CA LEU A 186 -6.82 17.43 6.11
C LEU A 186 -6.16 16.78 4.89
N SER A 187 -5.58 15.58 5.04
CA SER A 187 -4.95 14.84 3.96
C SER A 187 -5.76 13.61 3.57
N GLY A 188 -5.61 13.14 2.33
CA GLY A 188 -6.29 11.94 1.84
C GLY A 188 -5.73 10.68 2.51
N PHE A 189 -6.63 9.78 2.88
CA PHE A 189 -6.29 8.44 3.34
C PHE A 189 -7.28 7.43 2.76
N ASP A 190 -6.77 6.50 1.96
CA ASP A 190 -7.56 5.46 1.32
C ASP A 190 -7.12 4.08 1.80
N SER A 191 -8.02 3.36 2.46
CA SER A 191 -7.81 1.95 2.82
C SER A 191 -8.73 1.07 1.99
N PHE A 192 -8.17 0.34 1.03
CA PHE A 192 -8.91 -0.56 0.15
C PHE A 192 -9.04 -1.94 0.76
N ASN A 193 -10.23 -2.52 0.68
CA ASN A 193 -10.49 -3.88 1.12
C ASN A 193 -10.22 -4.87 -0.03
N PRO A 194 -9.24 -5.78 0.09
CA PRO A 194 -8.86 -6.68 -0.99
C PRO A 194 -9.72 -7.96 -1.07
N GLN A 195 -10.73 -8.13 -0.20
CA GLN A 195 -11.50 -9.37 -0.06
C GLN A 195 -12.10 -9.87 -1.38
N TYR A 196 -12.66 -8.97 -2.18
CA TYR A 196 -13.20 -9.32 -3.48
C TYR A 196 -12.14 -9.87 -4.44
N GLN A 197 -10.94 -9.31 -4.43
CA GLN A 197 -9.83 -9.77 -5.24
C GLN A 197 -9.32 -11.14 -4.78
N PHE A 198 -9.34 -11.40 -3.47
CA PHE A 198 -9.04 -12.74 -2.94
C PHE A 198 -10.05 -13.78 -3.40
N LEU A 199 -11.35 -13.46 -3.39
CA LEU A 199 -12.36 -14.38 -3.92
C LEU A 199 -12.16 -14.67 -5.41
N LYS A 200 -11.88 -13.65 -6.20
CA LYS A 200 -11.56 -13.84 -7.63
C LYS A 200 -10.35 -14.74 -7.84
N ALA A 201 -9.29 -14.52 -7.04
CA ALA A 201 -8.09 -15.35 -7.09
C ALA A 201 -8.40 -16.79 -6.66
N LEU A 202 -9.16 -16.98 -5.58
CA LEU A 202 -9.55 -18.29 -5.08
C LEU A 202 -10.26 -19.13 -6.16
N PHE A 203 -11.27 -18.57 -6.82
CA PHE A 203 -12.00 -19.28 -7.88
C PHE A 203 -11.16 -19.53 -9.14
N ARG A 204 -10.18 -18.68 -9.39
CA ARG A 204 -9.23 -18.89 -10.51
C ARG A 204 -8.26 -20.02 -10.22
N GLU A 205 -7.70 -20.07 -9.00
CA GLU A 205 -6.68 -21.04 -8.60
C GLU A 205 -7.27 -22.41 -8.21
N VAL A 206 -8.54 -22.41 -7.78
CA VAL A 206 -9.27 -23.63 -7.37
C VAL A 206 -10.58 -23.72 -8.16
N PRO A 207 -10.55 -24.08 -9.45
CA PRO A 207 -11.73 -24.08 -10.33
C PRO A 207 -12.85 -25.03 -9.86
N ASP A 208 -12.47 -26.13 -9.19
CA ASP A 208 -13.41 -27.15 -8.71
C ASP A 208 -14.00 -26.85 -7.32
N LEU A 209 -13.71 -25.65 -6.77
CA LEU A 209 -14.23 -25.23 -5.47
C LEU A 209 -15.78 -25.15 -5.49
N LYS A 210 -16.41 -25.99 -4.70
CA LYS A 210 -17.87 -25.93 -4.49
C LYS A 210 -18.17 -24.93 -3.38
N ALA A 211 -18.64 -23.74 -3.77
CA ALA A 211 -19.03 -22.69 -2.84
C ALA A 211 -20.50 -22.85 -2.42
N ASP A 212 -20.79 -23.91 -1.67
CA ASP A 212 -22.10 -24.20 -1.08
C ASP A 212 -21.96 -24.58 0.40
N LYS A 213 -23.08 -24.62 1.12
CA LYS A 213 -23.11 -24.88 2.57
C LYS A 213 -22.68 -26.29 2.97
N GLU A 214 -22.71 -27.23 2.04
CA GLU A 214 -22.36 -28.64 2.30
C GLU A 214 -20.85 -28.87 2.20
N HIS A 215 -20.15 -28.05 1.37
CA HIS A 215 -18.76 -28.28 1.02
C HIS A 215 -17.79 -27.19 1.53
N LEU A 216 -18.32 -26.00 1.87
CA LEU A 216 -17.47 -24.87 2.26
C LEU A 216 -18.05 -24.15 3.48
N MET A 217 -17.14 -23.85 4.42
CA MET A 217 -17.40 -22.99 5.57
C MET A 217 -16.28 -21.97 5.70
N ILE A 218 -16.63 -20.74 6.02
CA ILE A 218 -15.63 -19.69 6.35
C ILE A 218 -15.41 -19.70 7.86
N ILE A 219 -14.15 -19.75 8.29
CA ILE A 219 -13.82 -19.75 9.71
C ILE A 219 -12.95 -18.53 10.03
N SER A 220 -13.43 -17.71 10.96
CA SER A 220 -12.62 -16.64 11.53
C SER A 220 -11.62 -17.20 12.54
N PRO A 221 -10.32 -16.88 12.44
CA PRO A 221 -9.31 -17.35 13.37
C PRO A 221 -9.44 -16.73 14.78
N ASP A 222 -10.04 -15.55 14.88
CA ASP A 222 -10.25 -14.82 16.12
C ASP A 222 -11.37 -13.76 15.97
N GLU A 223 -11.69 -13.06 17.05
CA GLU A 223 -12.69 -11.99 17.06
C GLU A 223 -12.29 -10.81 16.13
N GLY A 224 -11.00 -10.47 16.05
CA GLY A 224 -10.50 -9.37 15.23
C GLY A 224 -10.70 -9.56 13.73
N ALA A 225 -10.72 -10.81 13.26
CA ALA A 225 -10.92 -11.15 11.85
C ALA A 225 -12.40 -11.38 11.48
N MET A 226 -13.32 -11.32 12.45
CA MET A 226 -14.72 -11.71 12.26
C MET A 226 -15.42 -10.93 11.15
N HIS A 227 -15.22 -9.62 11.03
CA HIS A 227 -15.87 -8.82 9.99
C HIS A 227 -15.45 -9.22 8.57
N ARG A 228 -14.18 -9.67 8.39
CA ARG A 228 -13.68 -10.20 7.12
C ARG A 228 -14.33 -11.55 6.81
N ALA A 229 -14.43 -12.42 7.81
CA ALA A 229 -15.10 -13.73 7.65
C ALA A 229 -16.57 -13.56 7.31
N VAL A 230 -17.27 -12.62 7.93
CA VAL A 230 -18.68 -12.28 7.61
C VAL A 230 -18.81 -11.82 6.15
N TYR A 231 -17.90 -10.98 5.67
CA TYR A 231 -17.92 -10.57 4.26
C TYR A 231 -17.80 -11.76 3.31
N PHE A 232 -16.83 -12.65 3.53
CA PHE A 232 -16.63 -13.83 2.68
C PHE A 232 -17.83 -14.78 2.74
N SER A 233 -18.35 -15.06 3.94
CA SER A 233 -19.52 -15.91 4.14
C SER A 233 -20.76 -15.38 3.43
N ASN A 234 -21.02 -14.07 3.54
CA ASN A 234 -22.16 -13.43 2.88
C ASN A 234 -22.05 -13.44 1.35
N VAL A 235 -20.86 -13.12 0.82
CA VAL A 235 -20.65 -13.09 -0.64
C VAL A 235 -20.76 -14.49 -1.24
N LEU A 236 -20.27 -15.52 -0.54
CA LEU A 236 -20.32 -16.91 -1.00
C LEU A 236 -21.62 -17.62 -0.66
N GLY A 237 -22.44 -17.07 0.24
CA GLY A 237 -23.69 -17.70 0.70
C GLY A 237 -23.47 -18.97 1.54
N VAL A 238 -22.32 -19.07 2.23
CA VAL A 238 -21.93 -20.23 3.03
C VAL A 238 -21.95 -19.91 4.53
N ASP A 239 -21.89 -20.95 5.36
CA ASP A 239 -21.92 -20.78 6.81
C ASP A 239 -20.57 -20.26 7.34
N MET A 240 -20.60 -19.60 8.50
CA MET A 240 -19.43 -19.04 9.17
C MET A 240 -19.22 -19.67 10.54
N GLY A 241 -17.99 -20.05 10.83
CA GLY A 241 -17.53 -20.41 12.18
C GLY A 241 -16.50 -19.40 12.70
N MET A 242 -16.21 -19.46 13.99
CA MET A 242 -15.19 -18.63 14.65
C MET A 242 -14.44 -19.44 15.69
N PHE A 243 -13.12 -19.31 15.69
CA PHE A 243 -12.32 -19.75 16.84
C PHE A 243 -12.27 -18.64 17.88
N TYR A 244 -12.65 -18.97 19.10
CA TYR A 244 -12.55 -18.05 20.22
C TYR A 244 -11.21 -18.25 20.93
N ASN A 245 -10.34 -17.25 20.89
CA ASN A 245 -9.07 -17.28 21.59
C ASN A 245 -9.28 -16.76 23.03
N CYS A 246 -9.59 -17.68 23.94
CA CYS A 246 -9.68 -17.37 25.37
C CYS A 246 -8.27 -17.29 25.95
N LEU A 247 -7.78 -16.08 26.21
CA LEU A 247 -6.57 -15.87 27.01
C LEU A 247 -6.89 -16.23 28.46
N LEU A 248 -6.50 -17.41 28.87
CA LEU A 248 -6.42 -17.73 30.31
C LEU A 248 -5.28 -16.89 30.90
N TYR A 249 -5.60 -15.98 31.80
CA TYR A 249 -4.66 -15.06 32.48
C TYR A 249 -3.56 -15.77 33.31
N THR A 250 -3.50 -17.10 33.27
CA THR A 250 -2.60 -17.93 34.07
C THR A 250 -1.38 -18.46 33.31
N SER A 251 -1.28 -18.25 31.98
CA SER A 251 -0.07 -18.60 31.22
C SER A 251 0.28 -17.49 30.22
N PRO A 252 1.57 -17.12 30.16
CA PRO A 252 2.01 -16.16 29.15
C PRO A 252 1.73 -16.69 27.74
N SER A 253 1.15 -15.85 26.89
CA SER A 253 0.98 -16.16 25.48
C SER A 253 2.35 -16.38 24.82
N PRO A 254 2.49 -17.29 23.84
CA PRO A 254 3.73 -17.40 23.06
C PRO A 254 4.15 -16.09 22.38
N ARG A 255 3.24 -15.11 22.28
CA ARG A 255 3.54 -13.74 21.79
C ARG A 255 4.16 -12.83 22.86
N ASP A 256 3.99 -13.15 24.14
CA ASP A 256 4.50 -12.37 25.27
C ASP A 256 5.90 -12.82 25.71
N THR A 257 6.43 -13.88 25.11
CA THR A 257 7.74 -14.47 25.43
C THR A 257 8.82 -14.22 24.36
N ARG A 258 8.58 -13.26 23.46
CA ARG A 258 9.58 -12.84 22.48
C ARG A 258 9.92 -11.37 22.62
#